data_2af1a5d65482aec7817dc98764c314b2
#
_entry.id   2af1a5d65482aec7817dc98764c314b2
#
_cell.length_a   1.000
_cell.length_b   1.000
_cell.length_c   1.000
_cell.angle_alpha   90.00
_cell.angle_beta   90.00
_cell.angle_gamma   90.00
#
_symmetry.space_group_name_H-M   'P 1'
#
loop_
_entity.id
_entity.type
_entity.pdbx_description
1 polymer ?
#
loop_
_entity_poly.entity_id
_entity_poly.type
_entity_poly.pdbx_seq_one_letter_code
_entity_poly.pdbx_strand_id
1 'polypeptide(L)'
;MAKRKSGQPQATPGAKMIYLIKRREGATREELLVHWFANHMPLVIKSQHDAAAAGRLHARRYIATLFDANAAGEHPWDGAAQLWWDQALPKPKAPTGTTPRDSFQEKAQPYVGWATKEYVVIDGSEHLPVRPLTLNAPFPCTRSGFFKMTFLVKAKPATPFDQLFEHWLNVHVPNVTGVMRKVDGFRYVVSHSVDPANEPYAGMAELYFPDDSGWKRYRETIKPDGMER
;
A
#
# COMPACT_ATOMS: atom_id res chain seq x y z
N MET A 1 -23.35 -4.44 19.59
CA MET A 1 -22.96 -3.34 18.68
C MET A 1 -22.32 -2.23 19.51
N ALA A 2 -21.01 -2.06 19.41
CA ALA A 2 -20.29 -0.99 20.12
C ALA A 2 -20.72 0.38 19.54
N LYS A 3 -21.05 1.33 20.40
CA LYS A 3 -21.38 2.72 20.00
C LYS A 3 -20.12 3.35 19.36
N ARG A 4 -20.21 3.69 18.07
CA ARG A 4 -19.18 4.45 17.36
C ARG A 4 -18.96 5.80 18.06
N LYS A 5 -17.71 6.14 18.36
CA LYS A 5 -17.33 7.51 18.74
C LYS A 5 -17.39 8.38 17.47
N SER A 6 -18.06 9.53 17.53
CA SER A 6 -18.07 10.49 16.43
C SER A 6 -16.65 10.96 16.16
N GLY A 7 -16.19 10.82 14.90
CA GLY A 7 -14.84 11.24 14.47
C GLY A 7 -13.92 10.13 13.97
N GLN A 8 -14.29 8.86 14.08
CA GLN A 8 -13.49 7.78 13.49
C GLN A 8 -13.62 7.75 11.96
N PRO A 9 -12.52 7.54 11.22
CA PRO A 9 -12.57 7.38 9.78
C PRO A 9 -13.43 6.16 9.42
N GLN A 10 -14.21 6.29 8.35
CA GLN A 10 -14.96 5.16 7.81
C GLN A 10 -14.07 4.28 6.96
N ALA A 11 -14.29 2.97 7.04
CA ALA A 11 -13.65 2.06 6.13
C ALA A 11 -14.19 2.28 4.70
N THR A 12 -13.29 2.28 3.73
CA THR A 12 -13.62 2.23 2.32
C THR A 12 -14.41 0.95 2.03
N PRO A 13 -15.50 1.00 1.23
CA PRO A 13 -16.22 -0.21 0.84
C PRO A 13 -15.34 -1.22 0.11
N GLY A 14 -15.57 -2.51 0.35
CA GLY A 14 -14.81 -3.60 -0.24
C GLY A 14 -13.51 -3.90 0.49
N ALA A 15 -12.52 -4.37 -0.24
CA ALA A 15 -11.21 -4.71 0.28
C ALA A 15 -10.08 -4.14 -0.61
N LYS A 16 -9.00 -3.75 0.03
CA LYS A 16 -7.75 -3.41 -0.63
C LYS A 16 -6.81 -4.60 -0.51
N MET A 17 -6.50 -5.22 -1.63
CA MET A 17 -5.49 -6.28 -1.70
C MET A 17 -4.13 -5.64 -1.91
N ILE A 18 -3.17 -5.99 -1.07
CA ILE A 18 -1.79 -5.50 -1.13
C ILE A 18 -0.88 -6.68 -1.46
N TYR A 19 -0.04 -6.51 -2.46
CA TYR A 19 0.96 -7.48 -2.89
C TYR A 19 2.32 -6.84 -2.68
N LEU A 20 3.06 -7.32 -1.69
CA LEU A 20 4.43 -6.89 -1.45
C LEU A 20 5.35 -7.60 -2.44
N ILE A 21 6.11 -6.82 -3.18
CA ILE A 21 6.93 -7.31 -4.29
C ILE A 21 8.41 -7.24 -3.90
N LYS A 22 9.08 -8.36 -4.09
CA LYS A 22 10.52 -8.53 -3.90
C LYS A 22 11.10 -9.17 -5.16
N ARG A 23 12.21 -8.63 -5.67
CA ARG A 23 12.93 -9.26 -6.79
C ARG A 23 13.53 -10.61 -6.38
N ARG A 24 13.67 -11.50 -7.34
CA ARG A 24 14.44 -12.75 -7.17
C ARG A 24 15.92 -12.45 -7.02
N GLU A 25 16.61 -13.33 -6.37
CA GLU A 25 18.08 -13.36 -6.38
C GLU A 25 18.58 -13.43 -7.84
N GLY A 26 19.60 -12.64 -8.16
CA GLY A 26 20.15 -12.52 -9.51
C GLY A 26 19.39 -11.58 -10.45
N ALA A 27 18.17 -11.12 -10.09
CA ALA A 27 17.49 -10.07 -10.84
C ALA A 27 17.92 -8.68 -10.35
N THR A 28 18.17 -7.76 -11.27
CA THR A 28 18.39 -6.36 -10.92
C THR A 28 17.06 -5.66 -10.60
N ARG A 29 17.13 -4.54 -9.89
CA ARG A 29 15.94 -3.73 -9.60
C ARG A 29 15.32 -3.18 -10.89
N GLU A 30 16.17 -2.74 -11.81
CA GLU A 30 15.80 -2.20 -13.11
C GLU A 30 15.05 -3.23 -13.96
N GLU A 31 15.52 -4.47 -14.02
CA GLU A 31 14.83 -5.55 -14.71
C GLU A 31 13.44 -5.80 -14.10
N LEU A 32 13.35 -5.89 -12.75
CA LEU A 32 12.05 -6.05 -12.08
C LEU A 32 11.10 -4.91 -12.48
N LEU A 33 11.55 -3.66 -12.43
CA LEU A 33 10.72 -2.49 -12.72
C LEU A 33 10.26 -2.45 -14.17
N VAL A 34 11.16 -2.69 -15.13
CA VAL A 34 10.83 -2.71 -16.55
C VAL A 34 9.76 -3.76 -16.84
N HIS A 35 9.96 -4.99 -16.37
CA HIS A 35 9.00 -6.07 -16.61
C HIS A 35 7.67 -5.86 -15.87
N TRP A 36 7.70 -5.24 -14.69
CA TRP A 36 6.48 -4.90 -13.96
C TRP A 36 5.65 -3.88 -14.70
N PHE A 37 6.25 -2.74 -15.10
CA PHE A 37 5.51 -1.63 -15.68
C PHE A 37 5.21 -1.80 -17.17
N ALA A 38 6.15 -2.37 -17.94
CA ALA A 38 5.97 -2.51 -19.39
C ALA A 38 5.17 -3.76 -19.79
N ASN A 39 5.21 -4.82 -18.97
CA ASN A 39 4.59 -6.10 -19.33
C ASN A 39 3.46 -6.50 -18.38
N HIS A 40 3.76 -6.70 -17.09
CA HIS A 40 2.79 -7.26 -16.14
C HIS A 40 1.62 -6.32 -15.87
N MET A 41 1.90 -5.06 -15.54
CA MET A 41 0.85 -4.09 -15.19
C MET A 41 -0.17 -3.89 -16.33
N PRO A 42 0.22 -3.70 -17.61
CA PRO A 42 -0.72 -3.62 -18.72
C PRO A 42 -1.58 -4.87 -18.86
N LEU A 43 -1.01 -6.06 -18.66
CA LEU A 43 -1.75 -7.32 -18.71
C LEU A 43 -2.79 -7.42 -17.58
N VAL A 44 -2.40 -7.04 -16.36
CA VAL A 44 -3.33 -6.99 -15.21
C VAL A 44 -4.46 -6.00 -15.50
N ILE A 45 -4.15 -4.77 -15.92
CA ILE A 45 -5.16 -3.75 -16.22
C ILE A 45 -6.13 -4.24 -17.29
N LYS A 46 -5.60 -4.81 -18.39
CA LYS A 46 -6.44 -5.39 -19.46
C LYS A 46 -7.35 -6.48 -18.90
N SER A 47 -6.82 -7.41 -18.12
CA SER A 47 -7.59 -8.49 -17.50
C SER A 47 -8.73 -7.97 -16.62
N GLN A 48 -8.50 -6.88 -15.86
CA GLN A 48 -9.55 -6.26 -15.03
C GLN A 48 -10.63 -5.59 -15.90
N HIS A 49 -10.25 -4.91 -16.98
CA HIS A 49 -11.20 -4.33 -17.93
C HIS A 49 -12.05 -5.43 -18.62
N ASP A 50 -11.42 -6.52 -19.06
CA ASP A 50 -12.13 -7.65 -19.69
C ASP A 50 -13.10 -8.31 -18.70
N ALA A 51 -12.70 -8.44 -17.43
CA ALA A 51 -13.56 -8.97 -16.36
C ALA A 51 -14.75 -8.03 -16.09
N ALA A 52 -14.52 -6.72 -16.02
CA ALA A 52 -15.57 -5.72 -15.84
C ALA A 52 -16.58 -5.75 -17.00
N ALA A 53 -16.11 -5.76 -18.23
CA ALA A 53 -16.96 -5.85 -19.43
C ALA A 53 -17.82 -7.12 -19.47
N ALA A 54 -17.31 -8.22 -18.89
CA ALA A 54 -18.03 -9.48 -18.76
C ALA A 54 -18.91 -9.60 -17.49
N GLY A 55 -19.07 -8.52 -16.72
CA GLY A 55 -19.84 -8.50 -15.46
C GLY A 55 -19.25 -9.41 -14.36
N ARG A 56 -17.95 -9.75 -14.45
CA ARG A 56 -17.26 -10.59 -13.47
C ARG A 56 -16.60 -9.74 -12.38
N LEU A 57 -16.28 -10.36 -11.25
CA LEU A 57 -15.51 -9.73 -10.17
C LEU A 57 -14.18 -9.19 -10.73
N HIS A 58 -13.90 -7.91 -10.50
CA HIS A 58 -12.73 -7.22 -11.00
C HIS A 58 -12.21 -6.18 -9.99
N ALA A 59 -10.94 -5.81 -10.12
CA ALA A 59 -10.39 -4.69 -9.38
C ALA A 59 -10.81 -3.37 -10.05
N ARG A 60 -11.30 -2.44 -9.23
CA ARG A 60 -11.73 -1.10 -9.69
C ARG A 60 -10.58 -0.12 -9.84
N ARG A 61 -9.45 -0.41 -9.21
CA ARG A 61 -8.27 0.46 -9.15
C ARG A 61 -7.01 -0.38 -8.97
N TYR A 62 -5.92 0.05 -9.61
CA TYR A 62 -4.59 -0.51 -9.45
C TYR A 62 -3.59 0.62 -9.19
N ILE A 63 -2.78 0.49 -8.15
CA ILE A 63 -1.66 1.40 -7.88
C ILE A 63 -0.42 0.56 -7.60
N ALA A 64 0.66 0.82 -8.32
CA ALA A 64 1.99 0.33 -8.01
C ALA A 64 2.77 1.42 -7.26
N THR A 65 3.38 1.06 -6.16
CA THR A 65 4.29 1.91 -5.39
C THR A 65 5.66 1.27 -5.44
N LEU A 66 6.67 2.02 -5.85
CA LEU A 66 8.07 1.61 -5.78
C LEU A 66 8.66 2.11 -4.47
N PHE A 67 9.41 1.25 -3.78
CA PHE A 67 10.10 1.62 -2.56
C PHE A 67 11.55 1.94 -2.87
N ASP A 68 12.04 3.05 -2.31
CA ASP A 68 13.47 3.33 -2.22
C ASP A 68 14.10 2.52 -1.07
N ALA A 69 15.42 2.52 -0.97
CA ALA A 69 16.11 1.90 0.15
C ALA A 69 15.64 2.53 1.48
N ASN A 70 15.61 1.73 2.54
CA ASN A 70 15.40 2.25 3.88
C ASN A 70 16.61 3.06 4.37
N ALA A 71 16.53 3.61 5.59
CA ALA A 71 17.62 4.41 6.16
C ALA A 71 18.95 3.66 6.32
N ALA A 72 18.92 2.32 6.35
CA ALA A 72 20.11 1.46 6.38
C ALA A 72 20.64 1.10 4.97
N GLY A 73 20.02 1.61 3.91
CA GLY A 73 20.40 1.28 2.52
C GLY A 73 19.85 -0.06 2.03
N GLU A 74 18.95 -0.68 2.78
CA GLU A 74 18.38 -1.98 2.44
C GLU A 74 17.06 -1.83 1.67
N HIS A 75 16.75 -2.84 0.84
CA HIS A 75 15.48 -2.99 0.14
C HIS A 75 14.74 -4.25 0.66
N PRO A 76 14.09 -4.20 1.83
CA PRO A 76 13.30 -5.36 2.32
C PRO A 76 12.22 -5.75 1.31
N TRP A 77 11.63 -4.77 0.64
CA TRP A 77 10.72 -4.90 -0.49
C TRP A 77 11.08 -3.92 -1.60
N ASP A 78 10.88 -4.29 -2.85
CA ASP A 78 11.11 -3.41 -4.00
C ASP A 78 9.89 -2.53 -4.30
N GLY A 79 8.71 -2.95 -3.83
CA GLY A 79 7.48 -2.18 -3.99
C GLY A 79 6.23 -2.91 -3.51
N ALA A 80 5.08 -2.30 -3.78
CA ALA A 80 3.77 -2.89 -3.52
C ALA A 80 2.81 -2.63 -4.67
N ALA A 81 2.07 -3.66 -5.09
CA ALA A 81 0.88 -3.50 -5.90
C ALA A 81 -0.35 -3.44 -4.98
N GLN A 82 -1.22 -2.48 -5.22
CA GLN A 82 -2.45 -2.27 -4.45
C GLN A 82 -3.64 -2.31 -5.41
N LEU A 83 -4.59 -3.19 -5.14
CA LEU A 83 -5.80 -3.35 -5.95
C LEU A 83 -7.04 -3.28 -5.05
N TRP A 84 -8.05 -2.52 -5.48
CA TRP A 84 -9.32 -2.37 -4.76
C TRP A 84 -10.41 -3.21 -5.40
N TRP A 85 -11.03 -4.05 -4.59
CA TRP A 85 -12.06 -5.01 -4.97
C TRP A 85 -13.33 -4.78 -4.16
N ASP A 86 -14.46 -5.27 -4.64
CA ASP A 86 -15.73 -5.22 -3.89
C ASP A 86 -15.71 -6.11 -2.63
N GLN A 87 -14.80 -7.09 -2.59
CA GLN A 87 -14.61 -8.01 -1.47
C GLN A 87 -13.15 -8.45 -1.36
N ALA A 88 -12.79 -9.01 -0.20
CA ALA A 88 -11.50 -9.67 -0.02
C ALA A 88 -11.41 -10.90 -0.92
N LEU A 89 -10.28 -11.06 -1.59
CA LEU A 89 -10.02 -12.26 -2.38
C LEU A 89 -9.54 -13.40 -1.49
N PRO A 90 -9.94 -14.64 -1.77
CA PRO A 90 -9.41 -15.80 -1.06
C PRO A 90 -7.91 -15.95 -1.33
N LYS A 91 -7.19 -16.52 -0.36
CA LYS A 91 -5.79 -16.88 -0.57
C LYS A 91 -5.67 -17.96 -1.63
N PRO A 92 -4.73 -17.83 -2.58
CA PRO A 92 -4.49 -18.87 -3.56
C PRO A 92 -3.86 -20.10 -2.90
N LYS A 93 -4.03 -21.28 -3.50
CA LYS A 93 -3.40 -22.54 -3.02
C LYS A 93 -1.87 -22.49 -3.02
N ALA A 94 -1.30 -21.75 -3.95
CA ALA A 94 0.13 -21.48 -4.04
C ALA A 94 0.35 -19.99 -4.30
N PRO A 95 1.47 -19.39 -3.83
CA PRO A 95 1.81 -18.01 -4.15
C PRO A 95 1.83 -17.75 -5.65
N THR A 96 1.33 -16.59 -6.07
CA THR A 96 1.41 -16.14 -7.46
C THR A 96 2.87 -16.02 -7.88
N GLY A 97 3.21 -16.48 -9.07
CA GLY A 97 4.59 -16.50 -9.57
C GLY A 97 5.44 -17.69 -9.08
N THR A 98 4.86 -18.65 -8.33
CA THR A 98 5.51 -19.95 -8.07
C THR A 98 5.85 -20.64 -9.38
N THR A 99 4.92 -20.63 -10.33
CA THR A 99 5.18 -20.92 -11.75
C THR A 99 4.97 -19.61 -12.50
N PRO A 100 6.04 -18.94 -13.00
CA PRO A 100 5.93 -17.71 -13.73
C PRO A 100 5.04 -17.83 -14.96
N ARG A 101 4.18 -16.83 -15.19
CA ARG A 101 3.28 -16.72 -16.35
C ARG A 101 3.64 -15.55 -17.26
N ASP A 102 4.51 -14.69 -16.80
CA ASP A 102 5.03 -13.54 -17.53
C ASP A 102 6.44 -13.20 -17.05
N SER A 103 7.10 -12.35 -17.79
CA SER A 103 8.50 -11.97 -17.54
C SER A 103 8.70 -11.21 -16.22
N PHE A 104 7.68 -10.54 -15.68
CA PHE A 104 7.76 -9.95 -14.34
C PHE A 104 7.83 -11.03 -13.25
N GLN A 105 7.01 -12.09 -13.36
CA GLN A 105 7.01 -13.19 -12.39
C GLN A 105 8.32 -14.00 -12.46
N GLU A 106 9.05 -13.95 -13.56
CA GLU A 106 10.41 -14.49 -13.66
C GLU A 106 11.42 -13.67 -12.85
N LYS A 107 11.17 -12.38 -12.66
CA LYS A 107 12.04 -11.45 -11.91
C LYS A 107 11.59 -11.25 -10.46
N ALA A 108 10.32 -11.45 -10.13
CA ALA A 108 9.75 -11.31 -8.79
C ALA A 108 9.73 -12.63 -8.04
N GLN A 109 10.03 -12.60 -6.73
CA GLN A 109 9.75 -13.72 -5.83
C GLN A 109 8.25 -14.01 -5.84
N PRO A 110 7.82 -15.25 -5.61
CA PRO A 110 6.40 -15.57 -5.47
C PRO A 110 5.74 -14.73 -4.36
N TYR A 111 4.54 -14.23 -4.62
CA TYR A 111 3.83 -13.31 -3.73
C TYR A 111 2.38 -13.73 -3.51
N VAL A 112 1.81 -13.32 -2.38
CA VAL A 112 0.41 -13.57 -2.00
C VAL A 112 -0.28 -12.25 -1.77
N GLY A 113 -1.54 -12.16 -2.16
CA GLY A 113 -2.37 -11.00 -1.88
C GLY A 113 -2.72 -10.95 -0.39
N TRP A 114 -2.45 -9.83 0.22
CA TRP A 114 -2.78 -9.50 1.61
C TRP A 114 -4.04 -8.64 1.64
N ALA A 115 -5.13 -9.21 2.15
CA ALA A 115 -6.42 -8.52 2.23
C ALA A 115 -6.43 -7.53 3.38
N THR A 116 -6.79 -6.29 3.09
CA THR A 116 -6.87 -5.23 4.09
C THR A 116 -8.18 -4.44 4.00
N LYS A 117 -8.57 -3.85 5.11
CA LYS A 117 -9.64 -2.88 5.26
C LYS A 117 -9.03 -1.48 5.29
N GLU A 118 -9.32 -0.68 4.27
CA GLU A 118 -8.75 0.65 4.11
C GLU A 118 -9.57 1.71 4.85
N TYR A 119 -8.87 2.68 5.44
CA TYR A 119 -9.41 3.90 6.03
C TYR A 119 -8.69 5.09 5.42
N VAL A 120 -9.39 5.91 4.66
CA VAL A 120 -8.85 7.18 4.17
C VAL A 120 -9.08 8.22 5.27
N VAL A 121 -8.01 8.57 5.96
CA VAL A 121 -8.04 9.48 7.13
C VAL A 121 -7.99 10.95 6.69
N ILE A 122 -7.06 11.26 5.80
CA ILE A 122 -6.96 12.54 5.10
C ILE A 122 -7.05 12.21 3.62
N ASP A 123 -8.08 12.71 2.97
CA ASP A 123 -8.25 12.57 1.53
C ASP A 123 -7.68 13.79 0.83
N GLY A 124 -6.51 13.64 0.25
CA GLY A 124 -5.85 14.64 -0.58
C GLY A 124 -5.68 14.13 -1.99
N SER A 125 -6.65 13.36 -2.47
CA SER A 125 -6.59 12.75 -3.81
C SER A 125 -6.47 13.80 -4.93
N GLU A 126 -6.93 15.04 -4.70
CA GLU A 126 -6.76 16.18 -5.61
C GLU A 126 -5.29 16.59 -5.81
N HIS A 127 -4.42 16.24 -4.86
CA HIS A 127 -2.98 16.50 -4.96
C HIS A 127 -2.21 15.35 -5.63
N LEU A 128 -2.87 14.22 -5.89
CA LEU A 128 -2.29 13.13 -6.65
C LEU A 128 -2.46 13.46 -8.14
N PRO A 129 -1.43 13.90 -8.87
CA PRO A 129 -1.55 14.20 -10.29
C PRO A 129 -1.71 12.91 -11.07
N VAL A 130 -2.90 12.35 -11.04
CA VAL A 130 -3.29 11.19 -11.86
C VAL A 130 -3.68 11.72 -13.24
N ARG A 131 -2.82 12.45 -13.89
CA ARG A 131 -2.93 12.56 -15.34
C ARG A 131 -2.49 11.23 -15.94
N PRO A 132 -3.15 10.78 -17.02
CA PRO A 132 -2.70 9.57 -17.69
C PRO A 132 -1.20 9.72 -17.90
N LEU A 133 -0.47 8.80 -17.33
CA LEU A 133 0.96 8.70 -17.48
C LEU A 133 1.22 8.68 -18.96
N THR A 134 1.78 9.74 -19.50
CA THR A 134 2.40 9.66 -20.81
C THR A 134 3.50 8.63 -20.63
N LEU A 135 3.26 7.46 -21.18
CA LEU A 135 4.23 6.37 -21.22
C LEU A 135 5.42 6.87 -21.99
N ASN A 136 6.40 7.46 -21.32
CA ASN A 136 7.66 7.77 -21.96
C ASN A 136 8.34 6.44 -22.28
N ALA A 137 8.27 6.05 -23.54
CA ALA A 137 9.06 4.92 -24.01
C ALA A 137 10.56 5.21 -23.71
N PRO A 138 11.34 4.20 -23.24
CA PRO A 138 10.94 2.80 -23.05
C PRO A 138 10.34 2.50 -21.66
N PHE A 139 10.24 3.47 -20.77
CA PHE A 139 9.83 3.27 -19.38
C PHE A 139 8.52 4.00 -19.07
N PRO A 140 7.42 3.26 -18.87
CA PRO A 140 6.12 3.83 -18.54
C PRO A 140 6.04 4.24 -17.05
N CYS A 141 7.09 4.75 -16.44
CA CYS A 141 7.02 5.24 -15.07
C CYS A 141 7.38 6.72 -15.03
N THR A 142 6.43 7.54 -14.58
CA THR A 142 6.71 8.87 -14.12
C THR A 142 6.90 8.82 -12.62
N ARG A 143 7.90 9.54 -12.11
CA ARG A 143 7.96 9.84 -10.69
C ARG A 143 6.70 10.61 -10.32
N SER A 144 6.01 10.18 -9.26
CA SER A 144 5.00 11.00 -8.62
C SER A 144 5.63 12.32 -8.19
N GLY A 145 4.93 13.42 -8.42
CA GLY A 145 5.39 14.76 -8.00
C GLY A 145 5.25 15.00 -6.48
N PHE A 146 5.30 13.93 -5.65
CA PHE A 146 5.13 13.98 -4.21
C PHE A 146 6.01 12.91 -3.53
N PHE A 147 6.24 13.08 -2.24
CA PHE A 147 6.92 12.12 -1.39
C PHE A 147 5.91 11.25 -0.64
N LYS A 148 6.09 9.95 -0.65
CA LYS A 148 5.25 8.99 0.06
C LYS A 148 6.07 8.15 1.03
N MET A 149 5.67 8.16 2.30
CA MET A 149 6.20 7.24 3.31
C MET A 149 5.21 6.10 3.55
N THR A 150 5.71 4.87 3.51
CA THR A 150 4.92 3.66 3.77
C THR A 150 5.47 2.91 4.98
N PHE A 151 4.60 2.60 5.93
CA PHE A 151 4.90 1.82 7.11
C PHE A 151 4.20 0.47 7.03
N LEU A 152 4.95 -0.59 7.19
CA LEU A 152 4.45 -1.95 7.37
C LEU A 152 4.45 -2.26 8.87
N VAL A 153 3.26 -2.36 9.46
CA VAL A 153 3.07 -2.42 10.91
C VAL A 153 2.87 -3.86 11.37
N LYS A 154 3.63 -4.27 12.39
CA LYS A 154 3.43 -5.52 13.12
C LYS A 154 2.89 -5.23 14.52
N ALA A 155 2.11 -6.16 15.06
CA ALA A 155 1.77 -6.11 16.48
C ALA A 155 3.02 -6.39 17.33
N LYS A 156 3.14 -5.73 18.47
CA LYS A 156 4.11 -6.11 19.52
C LYS A 156 3.73 -7.51 20.05
N PRO A 157 4.70 -8.31 20.51
CA PRO A 157 4.41 -9.59 21.15
C PRO A 157 3.32 -9.44 22.22
N ALA A 158 2.40 -10.38 22.28
CA ALA A 158 1.28 -10.43 23.23
C ALA A 158 0.26 -9.28 23.13
N THR A 159 0.33 -8.40 22.11
CA THR A 159 -0.69 -7.38 21.88
C THR A 159 -1.84 -7.97 21.05
N PRO A 160 -3.08 -8.04 21.56
CA PRO A 160 -4.24 -8.43 20.79
C PRO A 160 -4.49 -7.50 19.59
N PHE A 161 -4.83 -8.05 18.44
CA PHE A 161 -4.99 -7.26 17.21
C PHE A 161 -6.16 -6.26 17.28
N ASP A 162 -7.23 -6.60 17.97
CA ASP A 162 -8.36 -5.70 18.20
C ASP A 162 -7.94 -4.47 19.02
N GLN A 163 -7.13 -4.65 20.06
CA GLN A 163 -6.57 -3.56 20.85
C GLN A 163 -5.61 -2.69 20.03
N LEU A 164 -4.74 -3.32 19.21
CA LEU A 164 -3.88 -2.59 18.29
C LEU A 164 -4.70 -1.73 17.33
N PHE A 165 -5.72 -2.30 16.71
CA PHE A 165 -6.56 -1.59 15.74
C PHE A 165 -7.40 -0.49 16.38
N GLU A 166 -7.93 -0.74 17.59
CA GLU A 166 -8.64 0.28 18.35
C GLU A 166 -7.72 1.44 18.73
N HIS A 167 -6.54 1.16 19.25
CA HIS A 167 -5.53 2.17 19.58
C HIS A 167 -5.12 2.95 18.33
N TRP A 168 -4.87 2.25 17.22
CA TRP A 168 -4.47 2.88 15.96
C TRP A 168 -5.50 3.90 15.49
N LEU A 169 -6.78 3.53 15.46
CA LEU A 169 -7.84 4.45 14.99
C LEU A 169 -8.21 5.54 15.99
N ASN A 170 -8.17 5.26 17.30
CA ASN A 170 -8.67 6.18 18.33
C ASN A 170 -7.59 7.09 18.91
N VAL A 171 -6.32 6.69 18.88
CA VAL A 171 -5.20 7.43 19.50
C VAL A 171 -4.19 7.86 18.44
N HIS A 172 -3.64 6.91 17.70
CA HIS A 172 -2.58 7.19 16.73
C HIS A 172 -3.07 8.02 15.52
N VAL A 173 -4.20 7.68 14.94
CA VAL A 173 -4.78 8.43 13.80
C VAL A 173 -5.01 9.90 14.14
N PRO A 174 -5.64 10.28 15.27
CA PRO A 174 -5.73 11.69 15.67
C PRO A 174 -4.37 12.38 15.86
N ASN A 175 -3.40 11.72 16.48
CA ASN A 175 -2.05 12.24 16.67
C ASN A 175 -1.37 12.53 15.32
N VAL A 176 -1.31 11.52 14.44
CA VAL A 176 -0.75 11.65 13.09
C VAL A 176 -1.45 12.76 12.30
N THR A 177 -2.79 12.78 12.31
CA THR A 177 -3.57 13.80 11.58
C THR A 177 -3.25 15.21 12.06
N GLY A 178 -3.09 15.38 13.39
CA GLY A 178 -2.73 16.67 13.98
C GLY A 178 -1.35 17.16 13.54
N VAL A 179 -0.40 16.25 13.36
CA VAL A 179 0.95 16.58 12.86
C VAL A 179 0.93 16.81 11.35
N MET A 180 0.29 15.92 10.59
CA MET A 180 0.21 16.04 9.12
C MET A 180 -0.27 17.42 8.67
N ARG A 181 -1.30 17.97 9.35
CA ARG A 181 -1.83 19.32 9.07
C ARG A 181 -0.82 20.45 9.34
N LYS A 182 0.14 20.25 10.24
CA LYS A 182 1.17 21.24 10.58
C LYS A 182 2.36 21.24 9.62
N VAL A 183 2.55 20.13 8.91
CA VAL A 183 3.74 19.92 8.06
C VAL A 183 3.38 19.72 6.59
N ASP A 184 2.21 20.22 6.18
CA ASP A 184 1.69 20.17 4.82
C ASP A 184 1.51 18.76 4.25
N GLY A 185 1.34 17.77 5.15
CA GLY A 185 0.97 16.42 4.75
C GLY A 185 -0.46 16.39 4.20
N PHE A 186 -0.62 16.00 2.95
CA PHE A 186 -1.90 16.16 2.26
C PHE A 186 -2.76 14.90 2.23
N ARG A 187 -2.18 13.70 2.43
CA ARG A 187 -2.94 12.46 2.43
C ARG A 187 -2.43 11.49 3.49
N TYR A 188 -3.36 10.83 4.19
CA TYR A 188 -3.05 9.78 5.15
C TYR A 188 -4.04 8.64 4.99
N VAL A 189 -3.52 7.43 4.77
CA VAL A 189 -4.31 6.21 4.59
C VAL A 189 -3.81 5.14 5.55
N VAL A 190 -4.75 4.46 6.20
CA VAL A 190 -4.49 3.30 7.06
C VAL A 190 -5.16 2.08 6.45
N SER A 191 -4.48 0.94 6.47
CA SER A 191 -5.01 -0.33 6.01
C SER A 191 -4.77 -1.38 7.10
N HIS A 192 -5.84 -1.91 7.68
CA HIS A 192 -5.78 -2.98 8.67
C HIS A 192 -5.90 -4.34 7.98
N SER A 193 -5.09 -5.31 8.35
CA SER A 193 -5.22 -6.68 7.88
C SER A 193 -6.60 -7.25 8.23
N VAL A 194 -7.19 -7.98 7.31
CA VAL A 194 -8.45 -8.73 7.55
C VAL A 194 -8.16 -9.98 8.39
N ASP A 195 -6.99 -10.58 8.21
CA ASP A 195 -6.55 -11.78 8.92
C ASP A 195 -5.14 -11.59 9.49
N PRO A 196 -4.95 -10.70 10.49
CA PRO A 196 -3.63 -10.28 10.94
C PRO A 196 -2.80 -11.40 11.59
N ALA A 197 -3.43 -12.47 12.05
CA ALA A 197 -2.73 -13.61 12.64
C ALA A 197 -1.98 -14.48 11.59
N ASN A 198 -2.48 -14.48 10.36
CA ASN A 198 -1.96 -15.31 9.26
C ASN A 198 -1.30 -14.47 8.16
N GLU A 199 -1.12 -13.16 8.38
CA GLU A 199 -0.50 -12.24 7.43
C GLU A 199 0.85 -11.72 7.93
N PRO A 200 1.76 -11.29 7.04
CA PRO A 200 3.10 -10.85 7.44
C PRO A 200 3.07 -9.56 8.29
N TYR A 201 2.00 -8.78 8.19
CA TYR A 201 1.82 -7.52 8.90
C TYR A 201 0.38 -7.33 9.38
N ALA A 202 0.22 -6.66 10.52
CA ALA A 202 -1.09 -6.29 11.04
C ALA A 202 -1.74 -5.17 10.22
N GLY A 203 -0.94 -4.34 9.55
CA GLY A 203 -1.47 -3.26 8.73
C GLY A 203 -0.39 -2.46 8.02
N MET A 204 -0.85 -1.48 7.25
CA MET A 204 -0.01 -0.55 6.51
C MET A 204 -0.52 0.88 6.71
N ALA A 205 0.40 1.82 6.91
CA ALA A 205 0.11 3.24 6.89
C ALA A 205 0.84 3.91 5.71
N GLU A 206 0.19 4.87 5.08
CA GLU A 206 0.70 5.62 3.94
C GLU A 206 0.51 7.11 4.19
N LEU A 207 1.62 7.84 4.30
CA LEU A 207 1.64 9.29 4.50
C LEU A 207 2.22 9.97 3.27
N TYR A 208 1.57 11.03 2.80
CA TYR A 208 1.95 11.73 1.59
C TYR A 208 2.24 13.19 1.89
N PHE A 209 3.32 13.68 1.31
CA PHE A 209 3.82 15.04 1.47
C PHE A 209 4.15 15.63 0.10
N PRO A 210 4.12 16.97 -0.09
CA PRO A 210 4.56 17.58 -1.34
C PRO A 210 5.98 17.19 -1.73
N ASP A 211 6.87 17.05 -0.73
CA ASP A 211 8.26 16.62 -0.89
C ASP A 211 8.81 15.97 0.40
N ASP A 212 10.08 15.59 0.41
CA ASP A 212 10.73 14.93 1.55
C ASP A 212 10.94 15.85 2.76
N SER A 213 10.88 17.16 2.59
CA SER A 213 11.00 18.11 3.71
C SER A 213 9.79 18.02 4.65
N GLY A 214 8.60 17.74 4.12
CA GLY A 214 7.40 17.47 4.90
C GLY A 214 7.56 16.27 5.81
N TRP A 215 8.16 15.19 5.29
CA TRP A 215 8.50 14.02 6.10
C TRP A 215 9.55 14.32 7.20
N LYS A 216 10.58 15.11 6.91
CA LYS A 216 11.58 15.52 7.90
C LYS A 216 10.92 16.27 9.05
N ARG A 217 10.08 17.29 8.74
CA ARG A 217 9.31 18.03 9.76
C ARG A 217 8.35 17.14 10.54
N TYR A 218 7.71 16.17 9.88
CA TYR A 218 6.83 15.21 10.54
C TYR A 218 7.57 14.43 11.64
N ARG A 219 8.74 13.88 11.33
CA ARG A 219 9.57 13.13 12.30
C ARG A 219 9.99 13.94 13.52
N GLU A 220 10.23 15.23 13.35
CA GLU A 220 10.61 16.15 14.41
C GLU A 220 9.40 16.57 15.29
N THR A 221 8.20 16.49 14.73
CA THR A 221 6.98 17.00 15.35
C THR A 221 6.15 15.92 16.04
N ILE A 222 6.13 14.70 15.48
CA ILE A 222 5.31 13.59 16.00
C ILE A 222 5.76 13.20 17.41
N LYS A 223 4.79 13.05 18.31
CA LYS A 223 5.07 12.60 19.68
C LYS A 223 4.70 11.13 19.85
N PRO A 224 5.42 10.40 20.69
CA PRO A 224 5.08 9.04 21.08
C PRO A 224 3.64 8.94 21.61
N ASP A 225 2.95 7.87 21.19
CA ASP A 225 1.57 7.60 21.61
C ASP A 225 1.29 6.11 21.89
N GLY A 226 2.34 5.30 21.93
CA GLY A 226 2.27 3.88 22.20
C GLY A 226 2.27 2.98 20.95
N MET A 227 2.25 3.56 19.75
CA MET A 227 2.43 2.80 18.48
C MET A 227 3.92 2.55 18.16
N GLU A 228 4.84 3.22 18.82
CA GLU A 228 6.29 3.11 18.60
C GLU A 228 6.84 1.76 19.08
N ARG A 229 8.06 1.47 18.63
CA ARG A 229 8.83 0.28 19.00
C ARG A 229 9.32 0.31 20.45
#